data_afd8e381de505c5d2b491e05499e4b37
#
_entry.id   afd8e381de505c5d2b491e05499e4b37
#
_cell.length_a   1.000
_cell.length_b   1.000
_cell.length_c   1.000
_cell.angle_alpha   90.00
_cell.angle_beta   90.00
_cell.angle_gamma   90.00
#
_symmetry.space_group_name_H-M   'P 1'
#
loop_
_entity.id
_entity.type
_entity.pdbx_description
1 polymer ?
#
loop_
_entity_poly.entity_id
_entity_poly.type
_entity_poly.pdbx_seq_one_letter_code
_entity_poly.pdbx_strand_id
1 'polypeptide(L)'
;MTADSASINLTHHFLIAMPGLEDATFAKSVVYVCEHSERGALGLVINKPGELSMQSLFEKVDLPLHRQDLINAPVLQGGPVHTERGFVLHDAMWADVPEQETPAKTEPSDGEPVASGEASHEAVEVVQEDAIEAAQEAEALSAVSHKESAKESVYASTMTIPGGLEMTTSKDVLEALSIGAGPKRVLISLGYSAWGEGQLESELAENSWLTVGADTAVIFDTPVEQRYERAMKLLGLEPWMLSNDVGHS
;
A
#
# COMPACT_ATOMS: atom_id res chain seq x y z
N MET A 1 -24.10 -16.76 -26.53
CA MET A 1 -22.68 -16.34 -26.64
C MET A 1 -22.49 -15.30 -25.58
N THR A 2 -22.08 -15.71 -24.39
CA THR A 2 -21.70 -14.81 -23.32
C THR A 2 -20.30 -14.31 -23.67
N ALA A 3 -20.19 -13.02 -23.99
CA ALA A 3 -18.91 -12.36 -24.11
C ALA A 3 -18.23 -12.51 -22.73
N ASP A 4 -17.13 -13.20 -22.72
CA ASP A 4 -16.20 -13.26 -21.59
C ASP A 4 -15.65 -11.84 -21.44
N SER A 5 -16.28 -11.04 -20.59
CA SER A 5 -15.75 -9.75 -20.20
C SER A 5 -14.55 -10.05 -19.31
N ALA A 6 -13.38 -10.12 -19.93
CA ALA A 6 -12.11 -10.16 -19.17
C ALA A 6 -12.16 -8.99 -18.19
N SER A 7 -12.28 -9.29 -16.90
CA SER A 7 -12.25 -8.27 -15.85
C SER A 7 -10.92 -7.53 -15.94
N ILE A 8 -10.98 -6.22 -16.12
CA ILE A 8 -9.76 -5.40 -16.18
C ILE A 8 -9.14 -5.42 -14.79
N ASN A 9 -7.91 -5.92 -14.65
CA ASN A 9 -7.16 -5.84 -13.41
C ASN A 9 -6.30 -4.58 -13.42
N LEU A 10 -6.56 -3.68 -12.49
CA LEU A 10 -5.86 -2.40 -12.34
C LEU A 10 -4.80 -2.42 -11.22
N THR A 11 -4.47 -3.57 -10.66
CA THR A 11 -3.34 -3.69 -9.73
C THR A 11 -2.08 -3.14 -10.39
N HIS A 12 -1.29 -2.38 -9.64
CA HIS A 12 -0.10 -1.70 -10.15
C HIS A 12 -0.41 -0.67 -11.27
N HIS A 13 -1.53 0.04 -11.14
CA HIS A 13 -1.90 1.19 -11.98
C HIS A 13 -2.09 2.43 -11.13
N PHE A 14 -2.06 3.58 -11.76
CA PHE A 14 -2.55 4.82 -11.19
C PHE A 14 -4.00 5.06 -11.60
N LEU A 15 -4.82 5.49 -10.64
CA LEU A 15 -6.06 6.20 -10.89
C LEU A 15 -5.77 7.69 -10.73
N ILE A 16 -6.00 8.46 -11.78
CA ILE A 16 -5.75 9.90 -11.79
C ILE A 16 -7.12 10.56 -11.83
N ALA A 17 -7.44 11.33 -10.78
CA ALA A 17 -8.72 12.03 -10.70
C ALA A 17 -8.89 12.99 -11.87
N MET A 18 -10.01 12.91 -12.57
CA MET A 18 -10.36 13.87 -13.62
C MET A 18 -10.39 15.29 -13.05
N PRO A 19 -9.92 16.30 -13.81
CA PRO A 19 -9.88 17.69 -13.32
C PRO A 19 -11.23 18.25 -12.84
N GLY A 20 -12.33 17.70 -13.36
CA GLY A 20 -13.69 18.05 -12.96
C GLY A 20 -14.26 17.28 -11.77
N LEU A 21 -13.48 16.38 -11.17
CA LEU A 21 -13.93 15.65 -9.98
C LEU A 21 -13.96 16.60 -8.77
N GLU A 22 -15.16 16.91 -8.29
CA GLU A 22 -15.40 17.85 -7.17
C GLU A 22 -15.44 17.16 -5.79
N ASP A 23 -14.93 15.93 -5.67
CA ASP A 23 -14.85 15.24 -4.40
C ASP A 23 -13.75 15.84 -3.52
N ALA A 24 -14.06 16.16 -2.26
CA ALA A 24 -13.11 16.81 -1.34
C ALA A 24 -11.86 15.95 -1.05
N THR A 25 -12.02 14.63 -1.06
CA THR A 25 -10.92 13.68 -0.78
C THR A 25 -10.10 13.45 -2.03
N PHE A 26 -10.75 13.29 -3.19
CA PHE A 26 -10.08 12.80 -4.39
C PHE A 26 -9.80 13.86 -5.46
N ALA A 27 -10.31 15.08 -5.33
CA ALA A 27 -9.99 16.16 -6.28
C ALA A 27 -8.48 16.27 -6.50
N LYS A 28 -8.02 16.18 -7.75
CA LYS A 28 -6.62 16.22 -8.16
C LYS A 28 -5.73 15.14 -7.48
N SER A 29 -6.30 14.02 -7.06
CA SER A 29 -5.52 12.91 -6.50
C SER A 29 -4.93 12.01 -7.57
N VAL A 30 -3.83 11.36 -7.20
CA VAL A 30 -3.26 10.18 -7.85
C VAL A 30 -3.32 9.06 -6.84
N VAL A 31 -4.08 8.01 -7.15
CA VAL A 31 -4.15 6.81 -6.31
C VAL A 31 -3.32 5.71 -6.96
N TYR A 32 -2.43 5.12 -6.21
CA TYR A 32 -1.74 3.90 -6.60
C TYR A 32 -2.57 2.70 -6.16
N VAL A 33 -3.03 1.90 -7.12
CA VAL A 33 -3.83 0.68 -6.86
C VAL A 33 -2.90 -0.44 -6.43
N CYS A 34 -2.99 -0.82 -5.16
CA CYS A 34 -2.21 -1.89 -4.57
C CYS A 34 -2.81 -3.27 -4.87
N GLU A 35 -4.13 -3.36 -4.91
CA GLU A 35 -4.89 -4.57 -5.24
C GLU A 35 -6.16 -4.21 -5.99
N HIS A 36 -6.51 -5.04 -6.99
CA HIS A 36 -7.79 -4.99 -7.68
C HIS A 36 -8.26 -6.39 -8.06
N SER A 37 -9.46 -6.75 -7.64
CA SER A 37 -10.09 -8.05 -7.86
C SER A 37 -11.60 -7.89 -8.06
N GLU A 38 -12.31 -8.98 -8.35
CA GLU A 38 -13.78 -8.99 -8.41
C GLU A 38 -14.44 -8.54 -7.09
N ARG A 39 -13.74 -8.61 -5.97
CA ARG A 39 -14.24 -8.18 -4.65
C ARG A 39 -14.10 -6.69 -4.40
N GLY A 40 -13.38 -5.98 -5.25
CA GLY A 40 -13.14 -4.55 -5.14
C GLY A 40 -11.68 -4.16 -5.30
N ALA A 41 -11.31 -2.98 -4.85
CA ALA A 41 -9.95 -2.45 -4.98
C ALA A 41 -9.47 -1.76 -3.69
N LEU A 42 -8.16 -1.78 -3.50
CA LEU A 42 -7.44 -1.05 -2.46
C LEU A 42 -6.34 -0.21 -3.09
N GLY A 43 -6.23 1.04 -2.68
CA GLY A 43 -5.19 1.94 -3.17
C GLY A 43 -4.75 2.99 -2.16
N LEU A 44 -3.61 3.61 -2.45
CA LEU A 44 -3.05 4.70 -1.65
C LEU A 44 -3.00 5.99 -2.47
N VAL A 45 -3.56 7.08 -1.94
CA VAL A 45 -3.34 8.41 -2.51
C VAL A 45 -1.89 8.80 -2.27
N ILE A 46 -1.14 9.06 -3.35
CA ILE A 46 0.32 9.26 -3.28
C ILE A 46 0.74 10.73 -3.43
N ASN A 47 -0.18 11.66 -3.61
CA ASN A 47 0.14 13.07 -3.87
C ASN A 47 -0.54 14.07 -2.93
N LYS A 48 -1.05 13.61 -1.78
CA LYS A 48 -1.63 14.49 -0.76
C LYS A 48 -0.80 14.43 0.51
N PRO A 49 0.02 15.47 0.81
CA PRO A 49 0.76 15.52 2.05
C PRO A 49 -0.18 15.68 3.25
N GLY A 50 0.08 14.93 4.32
CA GLY A 50 -0.56 15.11 5.62
C GLY A 50 0.13 16.21 6.43
N GLU A 51 -0.36 16.40 7.65
CA GLU A 51 0.20 17.37 8.60
C GLU A 51 1.47 16.86 9.30
N LEU A 52 1.70 15.53 9.27
CA LEU A 52 2.85 14.89 9.92
C LEU A 52 4.03 14.79 8.96
N SER A 53 5.22 15.14 9.47
CA SER A 53 6.47 14.73 8.84
C SER A 53 6.88 13.33 9.29
N MET A 54 7.78 12.69 8.53
CA MET A 54 8.38 11.42 8.93
C MET A 54 9.08 11.52 10.30
N GLN A 55 9.78 12.62 10.58
CA GLN A 55 10.38 12.85 11.89
C GLN A 55 9.33 12.81 13.00
N SER A 56 8.24 13.57 12.85
CA SER A 56 7.16 13.60 13.86
C SER A 56 6.45 12.26 14.02
N LEU A 57 6.34 11.48 12.95
CA LEU A 57 5.80 10.13 13.04
C LEU A 57 6.71 9.23 13.89
N PHE A 58 8.01 9.22 13.60
CA PHE A 58 8.98 8.39 14.32
C PHE A 58 9.09 8.79 15.80
N GLU A 59 9.03 10.09 16.12
CA GLU A 59 8.96 10.58 17.49
C GLU A 59 7.71 10.07 18.24
N LYS A 60 6.55 10.03 17.56
CA LYS A 60 5.30 9.51 18.16
C LYS A 60 5.31 8.02 18.46
N VAL A 61 6.10 7.24 17.73
CA VAL A 61 6.23 5.78 17.96
C VAL A 61 7.48 5.41 18.74
N ASP A 62 8.15 6.42 19.35
CA ASP A 62 9.36 6.27 20.16
C ASP A 62 10.53 5.61 19.42
N LEU A 63 10.68 5.88 18.14
CA LEU A 63 11.77 5.38 17.31
C LEU A 63 12.68 6.54 16.83
N PRO A 64 14.01 6.39 16.83
CA PRO A 64 14.90 7.37 16.20
C PRO A 64 14.80 7.26 14.67
N LEU A 65 14.90 8.39 13.96
CA LEU A 65 15.01 8.41 12.51
C LEU A 65 16.41 8.84 12.07
N HIS A 66 17.23 7.87 11.64
CA HIS A 66 18.61 8.14 11.18
C HIS A 66 18.72 8.47 9.69
N ARG A 67 17.69 8.21 8.90
CA ARG A 67 17.59 8.48 7.48
C ARG A 67 17.36 9.96 7.21
N GLN A 68 18.45 10.71 6.96
CA GLN A 68 18.43 12.18 6.74
C GLN A 68 17.57 12.57 5.54
N ASP A 69 17.51 11.73 4.52
CA ASP A 69 16.68 11.90 3.33
C ASP A 69 15.17 11.85 3.61
N LEU A 70 14.77 11.22 4.72
CA LEU A 70 13.36 11.05 5.09
C LEU A 70 12.88 12.08 6.14
N ILE A 71 13.76 12.77 6.85
CA ILE A 71 13.39 13.63 7.99
C ILE A 71 12.28 14.63 7.63
N ASN A 72 12.40 15.29 6.49
CA ASN A 72 11.44 16.30 6.02
C ASN A 72 10.37 15.74 5.06
N ALA A 73 10.40 14.44 4.76
CA ALA A 73 9.38 13.85 3.91
C ALA A 73 8.02 13.89 4.63
N PRO A 74 6.93 14.23 3.93
CA PRO A 74 5.60 14.19 4.53
C PRO A 74 5.12 12.75 4.69
N VAL A 75 4.36 12.49 5.75
CA VAL A 75 3.46 11.34 5.80
C VAL A 75 2.23 11.72 4.99
N LEU A 76 1.81 10.86 4.05
CA LEU A 76 0.74 11.19 3.13
C LEU A 76 -0.65 10.86 3.73
N GLN A 77 -1.69 11.48 3.18
CA GLN A 77 -3.07 11.08 3.40
C GLN A 77 -3.43 10.04 2.34
N GLY A 78 -3.36 8.75 2.70
CA GLY A 78 -3.54 7.63 1.76
C GLY A 78 -4.98 7.40 1.31
N GLY A 79 -5.95 7.94 2.04
CA GLY A 79 -7.37 7.83 1.74
C GLY A 79 -8.25 8.00 2.97
N PRO A 80 -9.58 7.90 2.81
CA PRO A 80 -10.54 8.19 3.87
C PRO A 80 -10.76 7.03 4.86
N VAL A 81 -10.27 5.83 4.55
CA VAL A 81 -10.51 4.63 5.36
C VAL A 81 -9.35 4.44 6.34
N HIS A 82 -9.66 4.18 7.62
CA HIS A 82 -8.68 3.96 8.70
C HIS A 82 -7.56 4.99 8.74
N THR A 83 -7.92 6.25 8.84
CA THR A 83 -6.97 7.39 8.81
C THR A 83 -6.00 7.43 9.99
N GLU A 84 -6.22 6.64 11.03
CA GLU A 84 -5.35 6.44 12.18
C GLU A 84 -4.26 5.38 11.93
N ARG A 85 -4.37 4.57 10.86
CA ARG A 85 -3.43 3.47 10.57
C ARG A 85 -2.38 3.87 9.55
N GLY A 86 -1.16 3.39 9.79
CA GLY A 86 -0.03 3.57 8.89
C GLY A 86 0.05 2.46 7.84
N PHE A 87 0.30 2.86 6.60
CA PHE A 87 0.59 1.99 5.46
C PHE A 87 1.93 2.40 4.88
N VAL A 88 2.83 1.44 4.72
CA VAL A 88 4.19 1.65 4.22
C VAL A 88 4.33 0.95 2.88
N LEU A 89 4.37 1.72 1.80
CA LEU A 89 4.68 1.24 0.45
C LEU A 89 6.19 1.31 0.23
N HIS A 90 6.81 0.24 -0.21
CA HIS A 90 8.26 0.16 -0.33
C HIS A 90 8.73 -0.84 -1.40
N ASP A 91 10.01 -0.79 -1.73
CA ASP A 91 10.65 -1.84 -2.55
C ASP A 91 10.55 -3.19 -1.84
N ALA A 92 10.21 -4.22 -2.60
CA ALA A 92 10.12 -5.58 -2.06
C ALA A 92 11.46 -6.02 -1.45
N MET A 93 11.40 -6.55 -0.24
CA MET A 93 12.53 -7.11 0.48
C MET A 93 12.25 -8.58 0.79
N TRP A 94 12.95 -9.43 0.08
CA TRP A 94 12.81 -10.88 0.24
C TRP A 94 13.76 -11.38 1.33
N ALA A 95 13.24 -12.25 2.20
CA ALA A 95 14.10 -13.05 3.07
C ALA A 95 14.95 -13.98 2.18
N ASP A 96 16.26 -13.98 2.37
CA ASP A 96 17.11 -15.04 1.84
C ASP A 96 16.74 -16.34 2.55
N VAL A 97 15.75 -17.06 2.02
CA VAL A 97 15.47 -18.42 2.46
C VAL A 97 16.61 -19.29 1.92
N PRO A 98 17.50 -19.83 2.76
CA PRO A 98 18.46 -20.81 2.29
C PRO A 98 17.67 -21.98 1.70
N GLU A 99 17.99 -22.39 0.47
CA GLU A 99 17.41 -23.59 -0.13
C GLU A 99 17.60 -24.74 0.87
N GLN A 100 16.51 -25.10 1.55
CA GLN A 100 16.51 -26.29 2.39
C GLN A 100 16.55 -27.48 1.44
N GLU A 101 17.73 -28.09 1.36
CA GLU A 101 17.87 -29.45 0.84
C GLU A 101 16.81 -30.31 1.54
N THR A 102 15.92 -30.87 0.77
CA THR A 102 14.85 -31.76 1.22
C THR A 102 15.47 -32.90 2.04
N PRO A 103 15.25 -32.98 3.37
CA PRO A 103 15.71 -34.15 4.10
C PRO A 103 14.80 -35.32 3.74
N ALA A 104 15.44 -36.42 3.35
CA ALA A 104 14.82 -37.70 3.12
C ALA A 104 13.96 -38.10 4.33
N LYS A 105 12.76 -38.63 4.05
CA LYS A 105 11.81 -39.20 4.99
C LYS A 105 12.51 -40.08 6.04
N THR A 106 12.34 -39.71 7.32
CA THR A 106 12.47 -40.62 8.44
C THR A 106 11.23 -40.52 9.31
N GLU A 107 10.61 -41.66 9.54
CA GLU A 107 9.36 -41.84 10.28
C GLU A 107 9.48 -41.54 11.79
N PRO A 108 8.34 -41.42 12.52
CA PRO A 108 8.28 -40.70 13.79
C PRO A 108 8.64 -41.55 15.00
N SER A 109 9.20 -40.95 16.03
CA SER A 109 9.30 -41.50 17.35
C SER A 109 8.65 -40.59 18.38
N ASP A 110 7.75 -41.18 19.14
CA ASP A 110 6.95 -40.63 20.21
C ASP A 110 7.76 -39.98 21.33
N GLY A 111 7.25 -38.88 21.90
CA GLY A 111 7.77 -38.29 23.14
C GLY A 111 6.88 -37.16 23.62
N GLU A 112 6.16 -37.43 24.72
CA GLU A 112 5.19 -36.60 25.39
C GLU A 112 5.78 -35.34 26.10
N PRO A 113 4.92 -34.42 26.56
CA PRO A 113 5.21 -33.00 26.81
C PRO A 113 5.63 -32.72 28.25
N VAL A 114 6.40 -31.66 28.45
CA VAL A 114 6.61 -31.06 29.78
C VAL A 114 6.17 -29.61 29.80
N ALA A 115 5.21 -29.32 30.65
CA ALA A 115 4.73 -27.98 30.97
C ALA A 115 5.72 -27.28 31.93
N SER A 116 5.81 -25.98 31.81
CA SER A 116 5.69 -25.00 32.93
C SER A 116 6.27 -23.62 32.58
N GLY A 117 5.56 -22.57 32.99
CA GLY A 117 6.13 -21.23 33.19
C GLY A 117 5.14 -20.09 32.91
N GLU A 118 4.23 -19.85 33.88
CA GLU A 118 3.43 -18.62 33.93
C GLU A 118 4.36 -17.41 34.19
N ALA A 119 4.18 -16.35 33.42
CA ALA A 119 4.56 -15.01 33.85
C ALA A 119 3.55 -14.00 33.29
N SER A 120 2.80 -13.47 34.22
CA SER A 120 1.83 -12.40 34.09
C SER A 120 2.43 -11.11 33.48
N HIS A 121 1.76 -10.55 32.48
CA HIS A 121 1.81 -9.11 32.20
C HIS A 121 0.41 -8.62 31.84
N GLU A 122 -0.19 -7.96 32.82
CA GLU A 122 -1.34 -7.07 32.65
C GLU A 122 -0.87 -5.75 32.03
N ALA A 123 -1.79 -5.17 31.25
CA ALA A 123 -1.79 -3.81 30.74
C ALA A 123 -0.97 -3.49 29.47
N VAL A 124 -1.49 -3.90 28.29
CA VAL A 124 -1.63 -3.07 27.09
C VAL A 124 -2.73 -3.68 26.20
N GLU A 125 -3.97 -3.54 26.61
CA GLU A 125 -5.12 -4.14 25.94
C GLU A 125 -6.14 -3.05 25.59
N VAL A 126 -5.88 -2.24 24.58
CA VAL A 126 -6.91 -1.42 23.90
C VAL A 126 -6.58 -1.10 22.43
N VAL A 127 -5.42 -1.48 21.89
CA VAL A 127 -5.05 -1.12 20.47
C VAL A 127 -4.93 -2.35 19.57
N GLN A 128 -5.23 -3.54 20.06
CA GLN A 128 -4.93 -4.80 19.37
C GLN A 128 -6.11 -5.43 18.61
N GLU A 129 -7.35 -5.13 18.93
CA GLU A 129 -8.51 -5.79 18.31
C GLU A 129 -8.81 -5.20 16.93
N ASP A 130 -8.76 -3.88 16.75
CA ASP A 130 -8.99 -3.24 15.45
C ASP A 130 -7.85 -3.53 14.43
N ALA A 131 -6.64 -3.82 14.93
CA ALA A 131 -5.49 -4.19 14.10
C ALA A 131 -5.65 -5.58 13.46
N ILE A 132 -6.33 -6.50 14.15
CA ILE A 132 -6.54 -7.88 13.72
C ILE A 132 -7.64 -7.94 12.64
N GLU A 133 -8.69 -7.16 12.76
CA GLU A 133 -9.83 -7.19 11.83
C GLU A 133 -9.48 -6.64 10.44
N ALA A 134 -8.73 -5.55 10.35
CA ALA A 134 -8.31 -5.01 9.05
C ALA A 134 -7.11 -5.77 8.44
N ALA A 135 -6.26 -6.42 9.26
CA ALA A 135 -5.28 -7.38 8.74
C ALA A 135 -5.98 -8.62 8.19
N GLN A 136 -7.09 -9.05 8.80
CA GLN A 136 -7.91 -10.15 8.31
C GLN A 136 -8.71 -9.78 7.05
N GLU A 137 -9.14 -8.54 6.88
CA GLU A 137 -9.75 -8.07 5.63
C GLU A 137 -8.72 -7.96 4.50
N ALA A 138 -7.53 -7.45 4.76
CA ALA A 138 -6.43 -7.43 3.79
C ALA A 138 -5.93 -8.86 3.48
N GLU A 139 -5.88 -9.74 4.48
CA GLU A 139 -5.51 -11.16 4.32
C GLU A 139 -6.60 -11.97 3.62
N ALA A 140 -7.88 -11.66 3.85
CA ALA A 140 -9.01 -12.26 3.15
C ALA A 140 -9.08 -11.82 1.68
N LEU A 141 -8.62 -10.62 1.33
CA LEU A 141 -8.45 -10.17 -0.03
C LEU A 141 -7.26 -10.87 -0.72
N SER A 142 -6.17 -11.14 0.01
CA SER A 142 -4.93 -11.76 -0.50
C SER A 142 -4.99 -13.29 -0.67
N ALA A 143 -5.94 -13.99 -0.04
CA ALA A 143 -5.92 -15.46 0.06
C ALA A 143 -6.19 -16.25 -1.23
N VAL A 144 -6.33 -15.63 -2.40
CA VAL A 144 -6.69 -16.29 -3.68
C VAL A 144 -5.69 -16.01 -4.82
N SER A 145 -4.52 -15.48 -4.58
CA SER A 145 -3.56 -15.28 -5.66
C SER A 145 -2.45 -16.34 -5.66
N HIS A 146 -2.61 -17.26 -6.61
CA HIS A 146 -1.60 -18.10 -7.31
C HIS A 146 -0.38 -18.59 -6.53
N LYS A 147 -0.32 -19.90 -6.46
CA LYS A 147 0.79 -20.77 -6.07
C LYS A 147 1.93 -20.69 -7.08
N GLU A 148 2.64 -19.60 -7.09
CA GLU A 148 3.96 -19.47 -7.69
C GLU A 148 4.93 -19.21 -6.53
N SER A 149 6.05 -19.94 -6.49
CA SER A 149 7.09 -19.97 -5.45
C SER A 149 7.15 -18.63 -4.67
N ALA A 150 6.37 -18.51 -3.61
CA ALA A 150 6.19 -17.26 -2.88
C ALA A 150 7.47 -17.01 -2.08
N LYS A 151 8.28 -16.08 -2.53
CA LYS A 151 9.32 -15.47 -1.70
C LYS A 151 8.62 -14.84 -0.51
N GLU A 152 9.01 -15.24 0.68
CA GLU A 152 8.43 -14.70 1.91
C GLU A 152 8.97 -13.29 2.16
N SER A 153 8.09 -12.33 2.47
CA SER A 153 8.50 -10.97 2.81
C SER A 153 9.26 -10.96 4.14
N VAL A 154 10.21 -10.03 4.26
CA VAL A 154 10.99 -9.81 5.50
C VAL A 154 10.10 -9.26 6.63
N TYR A 155 9.04 -8.53 6.29
CA TYR A 155 8.17 -7.88 7.26
C TYR A 155 6.84 -8.60 7.42
N ALA A 156 6.32 -8.62 8.64
CA ALA A 156 4.99 -9.15 8.93
C ALA A 156 3.89 -8.28 8.29
N SER A 157 2.68 -8.85 8.15
CA SER A 157 1.51 -8.14 7.61
C SER A 157 1.81 -7.38 6.32
N THR A 158 2.43 -8.07 5.37
CA THR A 158 2.89 -7.51 4.10
C THR A 158 2.12 -8.12 2.94
N MET A 159 1.67 -7.26 2.04
CA MET A 159 1.07 -7.60 0.76
C MET A 159 2.08 -7.34 -0.35
N THR A 160 2.37 -8.35 -1.16
CA THR A 160 3.21 -8.23 -2.35
C THR A 160 2.42 -7.64 -3.50
N ILE A 161 2.99 -6.64 -4.17
CA ILE A 161 2.37 -5.96 -5.31
C ILE A 161 3.21 -6.22 -6.56
N PRO A 162 2.62 -6.45 -7.73
CA PRO A 162 3.36 -6.52 -8.98
C PRO A 162 4.30 -5.33 -9.18
N GLY A 163 5.41 -5.53 -9.90
CA GLY A 163 6.40 -4.47 -10.13
C GLY A 163 7.47 -4.37 -9.05
N GLY A 164 7.57 -5.36 -8.15
CA GLY A 164 8.63 -5.43 -7.15
C GLY A 164 8.40 -4.50 -5.96
N LEU A 165 7.14 -4.28 -5.62
CA LEU A 165 6.73 -3.48 -4.48
C LEU A 165 6.03 -4.33 -3.42
N GLU A 166 6.02 -3.83 -2.20
CA GLU A 166 5.30 -4.38 -1.07
C GLU A 166 4.60 -3.26 -0.30
N MET A 167 3.46 -3.59 0.28
CA MET A 167 2.76 -2.72 1.23
C MET A 167 2.69 -3.43 2.58
N THR A 168 3.24 -2.80 3.60
CA THR A 168 3.35 -3.35 4.96
C THR A 168 2.58 -2.47 5.94
N THR A 169 1.88 -3.09 6.90
CA THR A 169 1.21 -2.39 8.00
C THR A 169 1.85 -2.66 9.36
N SER A 170 2.84 -3.50 9.42
CA SER A 170 3.55 -3.87 10.65
C SER A 170 4.57 -2.81 11.08
N LYS A 171 4.82 -2.71 12.37
CA LYS A 171 5.77 -1.76 12.96
C LYS A 171 7.23 -2.13 12.68
N ASP A 172 7.53 -3.38 12.39
CA ASP A 172 8.89 -3.89 12.15
C ASP A 172 9.60 -3.18 10.99
N VAL A 173 8.88 -2.76 9.94
CA VAL A 173 9.45 -1.94 8.87
C VAL A 173 9.91 -0.57 9.37
N LEU A 174 9.17 0.06 10.31
CA LEU A 174 9.58 1.32 10.93
C LEU A 174 10.80 1.13 11.82
N GLU A 175 10.86 0.02 12.56
CA GLU A 175 12.01 -0.36 13.38
C GLU A 175 13.26 -0.57 12.50
N ALA A 176 13.12 -1.26 11.37
CA ALA A 176 14.21 -1.41 10.41
C ALA A 176 14.65 -0.07 9.81
N LEU A 177 13.73 0.81 9.44
CA LEU A 177 14.03 2.16 8.96
C LEU A 177 14.75 3.01 10.02
N SER A 178 14.39 2.85 11.30
CA SER A 178 14.97 3.61 12.41
C SER A 178 16.46 3.36 12.55
N ILE A 179 16.92 2.15 12.29
CA ILE A 179 18.35 1.76 12.36
C ILE A 179 19.06 1.82 10.99
N GLY A 180 18.36 2.27 9.94
CA GLY A 180 18.91 2.39 8.59
C GLY A 180 19.00 1.06 7.82
N ALA A 181 18.36 -0.01 8.31
CA ALA A 181 18.33 -1.34 7.68
C ALA A 181 17.05 -1.60 6.83
N GLY A 182 16.14 -0.65 6.79
CA GLY A 182 14.87 -0.77 6.06
C GLY A 182 15.00 -0.64 4.54
N PRO A 183 13.87 -0.69 3.82
CA PRO A 183 13.84 -0.56 2.37
C PRO A 183 14.44 0.77 1.91
N LYS A 184 15.04 0.74 0.72
CA LYS A 184 15.72 1.91 0.16
C LYS A 184 14.73 3.01 -0.19
N ARG A 185 13.67 2.66 -0.91
CA ARG A 185 12.60 3.58 -1.28
C ARG A 185 11.37 3.26 -0.44
N VAL A 186 10.78 4.26 0.16
CA VAL A 186 9.65 4.14 1.06
C VAL A 186 8.73 5.34 0.96
N LEU A 187 7.43 5.07 1.03
CA LEU A 187 6.38 6.06 1.14
C LEU A 187 5.47 5.62 2.28
N ILE A 188 5.19 6.53 3.22
CA ILE A 188 4.29 6.25 4.33
C ILE A 188 3.03 7.10 4.20
N SER A 189 1.89 6.46 4.37
CA SER A 189 0.60 7.13 4.40
C SER A 189 -0.19 6.75 5.64
N LEU A 190 -1.12 7.63 6.04
CA LEU A 190 -2.18 7.34 6.99
C LEU A 190 -3.47 7.12 6.21
N GLY A 191 -4.16 6.03 6.53
CA GLY A 191 -5.36 5.62 5.80
C GLY A 191 -5.09 5.08 4.41
N TYR A 192 -6.15 4.59 3.79
CA TYR A 192 -6.16 4.06 2.43
C TYR A 192 -7.49 4.35 1.73
N SER A 193 -7.55 4.11 0.44
CA SER A 193 -8.76 4.20 -0.39
C SER A 193 -9.25 2.80 -0.70
N ALA A 194 -10.54 2.56 -0.54
CA ALA A 194 -11.19 1.29 -0.83
C ALA A 194 -12.40 1.48 -1.73
N TRP A 195 -12.60 0.54 -2.62
CA TRP A 195 -13.77 0.41 -3.49
C TRP A 195 -14.38 -0.96 -3.29
N GLY A 196 -15.68 -1.04 -3.05
CA GLY A 196 -16.40 -2.29 -3.02
C GLY A 196 -16.52 -2.94 -4.41
N GLU A 197 -17.10 -4.14 -4.45
CA GLU A 197 -17.35 -4.89 -5.69
C GLU A 197 -18.07 -4.02 -6.73
N GLY A 198 -17.49 -3.88 -7.94
CA GLY A 198 -18.04 -3.10 -9.05
C GLY A 198 -18.05 -1.58 -8.88
N GLN A 199 -17.64 -1.05 -7.72
CA GLN A 199 -17.67 0.39 -7.48
C GLN A 199 -16.63 1.13 -8.33
N LEU A 200 -15.41 0.63 -8.39
CA LEU A 200 -14.35 1.25 -9.19
C LEU A 200 -14.70 1.24 -10.69
N GLU A 201 -15.25 0.14 -11.18
CA GLU A 201 -15.71 0.00 -12.56
C GLU A 201 -16.82 1.02 -12.89
N SER A 202 -17.76 1.24 -11.96
CA SER A 202 -18.79 2.27 -12.12
C SER A 202 -18.20 3.68 -12.20
N GLU A 203 -17.29 4.02 -11.30
CA GLU A 203 -16.61 5.31 -11.30
C GLU A 203 -15.76 5.53 -12.56
N LEU A 204 -15.14 4.47 -13.08
CA LEU A 204 -14.43 4.51 -14.38
C LEU A 204 -15.39 4.74 -15.54
N ALA A 205 -16.54 4.09 -15.55
CA ALA A 205 -17.57 4.28 -16.58
C ALA A 205 -18.16 5.70 -16.55
N GLU A 206 -18.20 6.34 -15.39
CA GLU A 206 -18.60 7.72 -15.18
C GLU A 206 -17.51 8.75 -15.51
N ASN A 207 -16.33 8.28 -15.97
CA ASN A 207 -15.15 9.11 -16.23
C ASN A 207 -14.63 9.89 -15.01
N SER A 208 -14.76 9.34 -13.80
CA SER A 208 -14.19 9.94 -12.59
C SER A 208 -12.66 9.81 -12.56
N TRP A 209 -12.14 8.77 -13.19
CA TRP A 209 -10.73 8.40 -13.18
C TRP A 209 -10.16 8.16 -14.57
N LEU A 210 -8.92 8.60 -14.78
CA LEU A 210 -8.04 8.11 -15.84
C LEU A 210 -7.14 7.02 -15.27
N THR A 211 -6.81 6.02 -16.09
CA THR A 211 -5.95 4.91 -15.66
C THR A 211 -4.70 4.80 -16.51
N VAL A 212 -3.56 4.53 -15.89
CA VAL A 212 -2.28 4.28 -16.56
C VAL A 212 -1.44 3.33 -15.71
N GLY A 213 -0.63 2.48 -16.34
CA GLY A 213 0.34 1.65 -15.64
C GLY A 213 1.25 2.48 -14.73
N ALA A 214 1.49 2.03 -13.51
CA ALA A 214 2.27 2.78 -12.55
C ALA A 214 3.76 2.80 -12.92
N ASP A 215 4.37 3.97 -12.74
CA ASP A 215 5.82 4.17 -12.81
C ASP A 215 6.33 4.44 -11.37
N THR A 216 7.23 3.58 -10.88
CA THR A 216 7.78 3.71 -9.52
C THR A 216 8.54 5.02 -9.32
N ALA A 217 9.06 5.65 -10.37
CA ALA A 217 9.69 6.96 -10.29
C ALA A 217 8.66 8.06 -9.93
N VAL A 218 7.40 7.91 -10.33
CA VAL A 218 6.33 8.83 -9.90
C VAL A 218 6.05 8.67 -8.41
N ILE A 219 6.11 7.44 -7.90
CA ILE A 219 5.81 7.13 -6.49
C ILE A 219 6.93 7.66 -5.57
N PHE A 220 8.19 7.38 -5.90
CA PHE A 220 9.31 7.56 -4.96
C PHE A 220 10.23 8.71 -5.31
N ASP A 221 10.43 9.02 -6.61
CA ASP A 221 11.46 9.96 -7.04
C ASP A 221 10.89 11.31 -7.46
N THR A 222 9.55 11.41 -7.60
CA THR A 222 8.89 12.66 -7.96
C THR A 222 8.40 13.40 -6.71
N PRO A 223 8.68 14.73 -6.57
CA PRO A 223 8.11 15.55 -5.49
C PRO A 223 6.59 15.41 -5.42
N VAL A 224 6.04 15.37 -4.21
CA VAL A 224 4.62 15.04 -3.95
C VAL A 224 3.67 15.94 -4.75
N GLU A 225 3.96 17.22 -4.79
CA GLU A 225 3.17 18.25 -5.49
C GLU A 225 3.22 18.13 -7.03
N GLN A 226 4.22 17.43 -7.57
CA GLN A 226 4.37 17.25 -9.03
C GLN A 226 3.82 15.90 -9.52
N ARG A 227 3.45 15.00 -8.61
CA ARG A 227 3.01 13.64 -8.95
C ARG A 227 1.78 13.62 -9.84
N TYR A 228 0.83 14.54 -9.62
CA TYR A 228 -0.36 14.63 -10.46
C TYR A 228 -0.02 14.94 -11.92
N GLU A 229 0.77 15.99 -12.15
CA GLU A 229 1.20 16.34 -13.50
C GLU A 229 2.06 15.25 -14.12
N ARG A 230 2.93 14.62 -13.33
CA ARG A 230 3.81 13.56 -13.81
C ARG A 230 3.01 12.31 -14.21
N ALA A 231 1.98 11.94 -13.45
CA ALA A 231 1.08 10.85 -13.79
C ALA A 231 0.27 11.15 -15.05
N MET A 232 -0.24 12.38 -15.21
CA MET A 232 -0.92 12.83 -16.44
C MET A 232 0.00 12.71 -17.67
N LYS A 233 1.27 13.06 -17.53
CA LYS A 233 2.26 12.95 -18.62
C LYS A 233 2.52 11.53 -19.08
N LEU A 234 2.30 10.51 -18.24
CA LEU A 234 2.36 9.10 -18.67
C LEU A 234 1.27 8.77 -19.71
N LEU A 235 0.14 9.49 -19.69
CA LEU A 235 -0.92 9.42 -20.68
C LEU A 235 -0.69 10.32 -21.90
N GLY A 236 0.40 11.09 -21.91
CA GLY A 236 0.63 12.12 -22.92
C GLY A 236 -0.30 13.34 -22.77
N LEU A 237 -0.90 13.51 -21.59
CA LEU A 237 -1.85 14.58 -21.31
C LEU A 237 -1.20 15.66 -20.43
N GLU A 238 -1.57 16.91 -20.70
CA GLU A 238 -1.31 18.03 -19.79
C GLU A 238 -2.62 18.43 -19.11
N PRO A 239 -2.63 18.80 -17.81
CA PRO A 239 -3.86 19.07 -17.06
C PRO A 239 -4.79 20.11 -17.72
N TRP A 240 -4.22 21.11 -18.43
CA TRP A 240 -4.97 22.14 -19.14
C TRP A 240 -5.76 21.60 -20.34
N MET A 241 -5.36 20.46 -20.92
CA MET A 241 -6.08 19.84 -22.06
C MET A 241 -7.45 19.28 -21.65
N LEU A 242 -7.64 19.02 -20.37
CA LEU A 242 -8.86 18.45 -19.82
C LEU A 242 -9.71 19.49 -19.04
N SER A 243 -9.23 20.74 -18.89
CA SER A 243 -10.01 21.79 -18.27
C SER A 243 -11.11 22.26 -19.23
N ASN A 244 -12.37 22.32 -18.74
CA ASN A 244 -13.53 22.79 -19.49
C ASN A 244 -13.52 24.31 -19.75
N ASP A 245 -12.46 25.04 -19.42
CA ASP A 245 -12.26 26.45 -19.73
C ASP A 245 -11.82 26.63 -21.20
N VAL A 246 -12.64 26.17 -22.13
CA VAL A 246 -12.52 26.55 -23.53
C VAL A 246 -13.30 27.85 -23.71
N GLY A 247 -12.54 28.92 -23.80
CA GLY A 247 -12.87 30.28 -24.04
C GLY A 247 -14.25 30.62 -24.61
N HIS A 248 -14.96 31.44 -23.87
CA HIS A 248 -15.91 32.37 -24.48
C HIS A 248 -15.13 33.62 -24.89
N SER A 249 -14.84 33.69 -26.21
CA SER A 249 -14.53 34.96 -26.90
C SER A 249 -15.82 35.48 -27.50
#